data_803e1d89370400d7c55e4e7cacdd345b
#
_entry.id   803e1d89370400d7c55e4e7cacdd345b
#
_cell.length_a   1.000
_cell.length_b   1.000
_cell.length_c   1.000
_cell.angle_alpha   90.00
_cell.angle_beta   90.00
_cell.angle_gamma   90.00
#
_symmetry.space_group_name_H-M   'P 1'
#
loop_
_entity.id
_entity.type
_entity.pdbx_description
1 polymer ?
#
loop_
_entity_poly.entity_id
_entity_poly.type
_entity_poly.pdbx_seq_one_letter_code
_entity_poly.pdbx_strand_id
1 'polypeptide(L)'
;VTTGTPTTFHDVLSRRLRQDPGRPLVTFYDHETGERVELSVTTWANWVAKAGSLLVDELGLERGDRIGIDLPPHWLGTVFLGAAWSAGLVVVPEPEVGSDLAAVVCGPDRVEGWAGEAPDTAVLACALLPLGVRFKDPLPAGVNDVGVEIWSQPDAFTPWDPPTGDDLAIAPGTSQAELWREAAAGTLVGGGRLLSVANPVTEPASFCEPLTQGGSLVLVARAVQQLLEAAYTAERATARFPA
;
A
#
# COMPACT_ATOMS: atom_id res chain seq x y z
N VAL A 1 0.21 -28.51 -2.59
CA VAL A 1 0.76 -27.17 -2.39
C VAL A 1 1.45 -26.78 -3.68
N THR A 2 0.87 -25.87 -4.46
CA THR A 2 1.43 -25.37 -5.71
C THR A 2 2.73 -24.61 -5.39
N THR A 3 3.86 -25.19 -5.81
CA THR A 3 5.21 -24.62 -5.65
C THR A 3 5.56 -23.62 -6.76
N GLY A 4 4.59 -23.12 -7.51
CA GLY A 4 4.78 -22.14 -8.58
C GLY A 4 5.10 -20.74 -8.06
N THR A 5 5.74 -19.93 -8.90
CA THR A 5 5.88 -18.49 -8.67
C THR A 5 4.47 -17.88 -8.60
N PRO A 6 4.18 -17.02 -7.60
CA PRO A 6 2.89 -16.33 -7.53
C PRO A 6 2.69 -15.45 -8.77
N THR A 7 1.47 -15.42 -9.28
CA THR A 7 1.13 -14.60 -10.45
C THR A 7 0.17 -13.47 -10.11
N THR A 8 -0.45 -13.51 -8.91
CA THR A 8 -1.37 -12.48 -8.44
C THR A 8 -1.03 -12.07 -7.02
N PHE A 9 -1.51 -10.90 -6.62
CA PHE A 9 -1.42 -10.46 -5.22
C PHE A 9 -2.08 -11.45 -4.26
N HIS A 10 -3.22 -12.05 -4.65
CA HIS A 10 -3.90 -13.07 -3.85
C HIS A 10 -2.99 -14.26 -3.54
N ASP A 11 -2.22 -14.73 -4.51
CA ASP A 11 -1.27 -15.85 -4.32
C ASP A 11 -0.22 -15.51 -3.27
N VAL A 12 0.35 -14.29 -3.37
CA VAL A 12 1.36 -13.79 -2.44
C VAL A 12 0.80 -13.66 -1.03
N LEU A 13 -0.32 -12.95 -0.87
CA LEU A 13 -0.94 -12.71 0.43
C LEU A 13 -1.39 -14.00 1.10
N SER A 14 -2.05 -14.90 0.36
CA SER A 14 -2.48 -16.20 0.86
C SER A 14 -1.31 -17.06 1.34
N ARG A 15 -0.17 -17.00 0.64
CA ARG A 15 1.06 -17.69 1.06
C ARG A 15 1.58 -17.09 2.38
N ARG A 16 1.64 -15.76 2.50
CA ARG A 16 2.10 -15.05 3.70
C ARG A 16 1.24 -15.38 4.93
N LEU A 17 -0.08 -15.31 4.78
CA LEU A 17 -1.03 -15.63 5.86
C LEU A 17 -0.93 -17.09 6.35
N ARG A 18 -0.59 -18.04 5.46
CA ARG A 18 -0.39 -19.44 5.85
C ARG A 18 0.95 -19.67 6.54
N GLN A 19 2.00 -18.91 6.20
CA GLN A 19 3.34 -19.13 6.72
C GLN A 19 3.51 -18.60 8.14
N ASP A 20 3.23 -17.32 8.35
CA ASP A 20 3.40 -16.66 9.65
C ASP A 20 2.53 -15.39 9.73
N PRO A 21 1.23 -15.54 10.07
CA PRO A 21 0.28 -14.44 10.10
C PRO A 21 0.59 -13.39 11.19
N GLY A 22 1.24 -13.79 12.27
CA GLY A 22 1.58 -12.92 13.41
C GLY A 22 2.88 -12.14 13.24
N ARG A 23 3.70 -12.47 12.22
CA ARG A 23 4.99 -11.81 12.02
C ARG A 23 4.81 -10.36 11.58
N PRO A 24 5.66 -9.41 12.07
CA PRO A 24 5.70 -8.06 11.54
C PRO A 24 5.92 -8.06 10.02
N LEU A 25 5.10 -7.32 9.27
CA LEU A 25 5.23 -7.13 7.83
C LEU A 25 5.69 -5.72 7.50
N VAL A 26 5.04 -4.71 8.06
CA VAL A 26 5.39 -3.31 7.87
C VAL A 26 5.61 -2.67 9.24
N THR A 27 6.80 -2.12 9.45
CA THR A 27 7.11 -1.22 10.57
C THR A 27 7.39 0.15 9.98
N PHE A 28 6.63 1.13 10.40
CA PHE A 28 6.73 2.51 9.91
C PHE A 28 7.30 3.40 11.00
N TYR A 29 8.22 4.26 10.60
CA TYR A 29 8.75 5.35 11.40
C TYR A 29 8.57 6.68 10.69
N ASP A 30 8.20 7.68 11.45
CA ASP A 30 8.28 9.06 11.03
C ASP A 30 9.23 9.81 11.96
N HIS A 31 10.37 10.22 11.44
CA HIS A 31 11.40 10.85 12.26
C HIS A 31 11.07 12.29 12.67
N GLU A 32 10.09 12.95 12.03
CA GLU A 32 9.66 14.29 12.41
C GLU A 32 8.64 14.27 13.53
N THR A 33 7.64 13.38 13.44
CA THR A 33 6.57 13.28 14.44
C THR A 33 6.91 12.33 15.58
N GLY A 34 7.89 11.45 15.40
CA GLY A 34 8.23 10.39 16.33
C GLY A 34 7.25 9.20 16.28
N GLU A 35 6.37 9.14 15.28
CA GLU A 35 5.43 8.02 15.11
C GLU A 35 6.18 6.72 14.84
N ARG A 36 5.73 5.65 15.50
CA ARG A 36 6.08 4.26 15.18
C ARG A 36 4.82 3.41 15.12
N VAL A 37 4.60 2.76 13.99
CA VAL A 37 3.51 1.79 13.80
C VAL A 37 4.11 0.47 13.35
N GLU A 38 3.61 -0.65 13.88
CA GLU A 38 3.98 -1.98 13.41
C GLU A 38 2.73 -2.79 13.11
N LEU A 39 2.66 -3.31 11.90
CA LEU A 39 1.57 -4.13 11.42
C LEU A 39 2.07 -5.56 11.18
N SER A 40 1.43 -6.53 11.82
CA SER A 40 1.61 -7.94 11.46
C SER A 40 1.03 -8.22 10.07
N VAL A 41 1.36 -9.37 9.49
CA VAL A 41 0.75 -9.83 8.22
C VAL A 41 -0.77 -9.80 8.32
N THR A 42 -1.36 -10.31 9.41
CA THR A 42 -2.82 -10.31 9.62
C THR A 42 -3.38 -8.90 9.74
N THR A 43 -2.78 -8.05 10.57
CA THR A 43 -3.28 -6.67 10.75
C THR A 43 -3.21 -5.90 9.45
N TRP A 44 -2.10 -6.03 8.72
CA TRP A 44 -1.96 -5.39 7.42
C TRP A 44 -2.98 -5.93 6.41
N ALA A 45 -3.20 -7.26 6.36
CA ALA A 45 -4.20 -7.87 5.48
C ALA A 45 -5.63 -7.40 5.77
N ASN A 46 -5.98 -7.18 7.05
CA ASN A 46 -7.28 -6.62 7.43
C ASN A 46 -7.44 -5.18 6.90
N TRP A 47 -6.38 -4.36 7.00
CA TRP A 47 -6.39 -3.02 6.40
C TRP A 47 -6.56 -3.07 4.88
N VAL A 48 -5.87 -3.99 4.20
CA VAL A 48 -6.02 -4.21 2.75
C VAL A 48 -7.45 -4.62 2.41
N ALA A 49 -8.05 -5.53 3.18
CA ALA A 49 -9.43 -5.96 2.97
C ALA A 49 -10.41 -4.80 3.14
N LYS A 50 -10.28 -4.02 4.21
CA LYS A 50 -11.10 -2.82 4.44
C LYS A 50 -10.98 -1.81 3.30
N ALA A 51 -9.74 -1.52 2.87
CA ALA A 51 -9.51 -0.61 1.75
C ALA A 51 -10.07 -1.17 0.43
N GLY A 52 -9.97 -2.49 0.18
CA GLY A 52 -10.56 -3.15 -0.97
C GLY A 52 -12.08 -3.03 -1.01
N SER A 53 -12.75 -3.30 0.13
CA SER A 53 -14.21 -3.12 0.24
C SER A 53 -14.61 -1.64 0.07
N LEU A 54 -13.85 -0.70 0.62
CA LEU A 54 -14.11 0.72 0.41
C LEU A 54 -14.05 1.08 -1.08
N LEU A 55 -13.02 0.62 -1.80
CA LEU A 55 -12.85 0.94 -3.22
C LEU A 55 -13.91 0.28 -4.11
N VAL A 56 -14.25 -1.00 -3.86
CA VAL A 56 -15.12 -1.78 -4.74
C VAL A 56 -16.57 -1.74 -4.28
N ASP A 57 -16.84 -2.07 -3.00
CA ASP A 57 -18.22 -2.25 -2.52
C ASP A 57 -18.90 -0.91 -2.24
N GLU A 58 -18.15 0.11 -1.80
CA GLU A 58 -18.70 1.43 -1.45
C GLU A 58 -18.58 2.42 -2.63
N LEU A 59 -17.40 2.50 -3.27
CA LEU A 59 -17.14 3.47 -4.34
C LEU A 59 -17.39 2.92 -5.74
N GLY A 60 -17.63 1.61 -5.89
CA GLY A 60 -18.03 0.97 -7.15
C GLY A 60 -16.92 0.86 -8.19
N LEU A 61 -15.62 0.87 -7.78
CA LEU A 61 -14.54 0.66 -8.73
C LEU A 61 -14.56 -0.77 -9.28
N GLU A 62 -14.23 -0.89 -10.56
CA GLU A 62 -14.22 -2.16 -11.28
C GLU A 62 -12.79 -2.56 -11.68
N ARG A 63 -12.60 -3.85 -11.95
CA ARG A 63 -11.32 -4.39 -12.45
C ARG A 63 -10.89 -3.65 -13.72
N GLY A 64 -9.63 -3.19 -13.73
CA GLY A 64 -9.06 -2.40 -14.82
C GLY A 64 -9.16 -0.90 -14.62
N ASP A 65 -9.97 -0.42 -13.67
CA ASP A 65 -10.01 1.00 -13.32
C ASP A 65 -8.67 1.50 -12.81
N ARG A 66 -8.38 2.76 -13.08
CA ARG A 66 -7.13 3.41 -12.69
C ARG A 66 -7.30 4.14 -11.36
N ILE A 67 -6.40 3.83 -10.42
CA ILE A 67 -6.34 4.50 -9.13
C ILE A 67 -5.01 5.23 -8.95
N GLY A 68 -5.07 6.53 -8.70
CA GLY A 68 -3.90 7.32 -8.32
C GLY A 68 -3.58 7.14 -6.83
N ILE A 69 -2.30 6.98 -6.47
CA ILE A 69 -1.88 6.98 -5.07
C ILE A 69 -0.86 8.12 -4.88
N ASP A 70 -1.34 9.26 -4.39
CA ASP A 70 -0.59 10.49 -4.15
C ASP A 70 -0.30 10.66 -2.65
N LEU A 71 0.39 9.67 -2.09
CA LEU A 71 0.81 9.63 -0.70
C LEU A 71 2.33 9.78 -0.57
N PRO A 72 2.83 10.49 0.45
CA PRO A 72 4.24 10.41 0.82
C PRO A 72 4.59 9.00 1.32
N PRO A 73 5.88 8.69 1.55
CA PRO A 73 6.26 7.45 2.21
C PRO A 73 5.48 7.26 3.51
N HIS A 74 4.53 6.32 3.51
CA HIS A 74 3.66 6.02 4.65
C HIS A 74 3.15 4.58 4.57
N TRP A 75 2.86 3.96 5.71
CA TRP A 75 2.37 2.58 5.75
C TRP A 75 1.04 2.40 5.01
N LEU A 76 0.17 3.43 4.99
CA LEU A 76 -1.09 3.40 4.22
C LEU A 76 -0.85 3.25 2.70
N GLY A 77 0.27 3.75 2.16
CA GLY A 77 0.63 3.51 0.77
C GLY A 77 0.69 2.03 0.44
N THR A 78 1.29 1.22 1.34
CA THR A 78 1.35 -0.26 1.15
C THR A 78 -0.04 -0.91 1.22
N VAL A 79 -0.93 -0.36 2.04
CA VAL A 79 -2.32 -0.84 2.18
C VAL A 79 -3.10 -0.60 0.88
N PHE A 80 -3.06 0.62 0.35
CA PHE A 80 -3.78 0.95 -0.88
C PHE A 80 -3.19 0.27 -2.12
N LEU A 81 -1.88 0.02 -2.16
CA LEU A 81 -1.27 -0.87 -3.16
C LEU A 81 -1.89 -2.28 -3.10
N GLY A 82 -1.92 -2.87 -1.90
CA GLY A 82 -2.50 -4.20 -1.71
C GLY A 82 -3.99 -4.26 -2.04
N ALA A 83 -4.76 -3.23 -1.68
CA ALA A 83 -6.19 -3.13 -1.99
C ALA A 83 -6.43 -3.02 -3.50
N ALA A 84 -5.69 -2.16 -4.19
CA ALA A 84 -5.76 -1.99 -5.63
C ALA A 84 -5.45 -3.31 -6.37
N TRP A 85 -4.35 -3.97 -6.01
CA TRP A 85 -3.98 -5.26 -6.63
C TRP A 85 -4.95 -6.39 -6.29
N SER A 86 -5.58 -6.39 -5.10
CA SER A 86 -6.63 -7.35 -4.75
C SER A 86 -7.86 -7.20 -5.63
N ALA A 87 -8.23 -5.95 -5.92
CA ALA A 87 -9.40 -5.61 -6.72
C ALA A 87 -9.14 -5.64 -8.24
N GLY A 88 -7.88 -5.79 -8.67
CA GLY A 88 -7.51 -5.73 -10.09
C GLY A 88 -7.48 -4.32 -10.66
N LEU A 89 -7.30 -3.32 -9.80
CA LEU A 89 -7.15 -1.92 -10.21
C LEU A 89 -5.72 -1.65 -10.70
N VAL A 90 -5.58 -0.69 -11.61
CA VAL A 90 -4.29 -0.27 -12.15
C VAL A 90 -3.76 0.93 -11.35
N VAL A 91 -2.68 0.72 -10.61
CA VAL A 91 -2.05 1.79 -9.83
C VAL A 91 -1.33 2.79 -10.74
N VAL A 92 -1.60 4.08 -10.55
CA VAL A 92 -0.85 5.19 -11.12
C VAL A 92 -0.01 5.81 -10.00
N PRO A 93 1.33 5.59 -9.99
CA PRO A 93 2.18 5.91 -8.83
C PRO A 93 2.49 7.39 -8.66
N GLU A 94 2.38 8.18 -9.70
CA GLU A 94 2.60 9.64 -9.69
C GLU A 94 1.46 10.32 -10.46
N PRO A 95 0.26 10.34 -9.85
CA PRO A 95 -0.91 10.89 -10.54
C PRO A 95 -0.84 12.41 -10.59
N GLU A 96 -1.26 12.96 -11.72
CA GLU A 96 -1.44 14.40 -11.92
C GLU A 96 -2.92 14.77 -11.88
N VAL A 97 -3.25 15.96 -11.38
CA VAL A 97 -4.59 16.53 -11.45
C VAL A 97 -5.04 16.63 -12.91
N GLY A 98 -6.26 16.19 -13.21
CA GLY A 98 -6.77 16.07 -14.58
C GLY A 98 -6.39 14.76 -15.28
N SER A 99 -5.70 13.82 -14.61
CA SER A 99 -5.51 12.46 -15.13
C SER A 99 -6.84 11.71 -15.15
N ASP A 100 -7.01 10.83 -16.15
CA ASP A 100 -8.16 9.93 -16.23
C ASP A 100 -8.03 8.84 -15.16
N LEU A 101 -8.67 9.06 -14.00
CA LEU A 101 -8.64 8.19 -12.82
C LEU A 101 -10.06 7.96 -12.30
N ALA A 102 -10.41 6.72 -11.96
CA ALA A 102 -11.64 6.40 -11.26
C ALA A 102 -11.59 6.85 -9.79
N ALA A 103 -10.39 6.76 -9.19
CA ALA A 103 -10.17 7.23 -7.82
C ALA A 103 -8.74 7.76 -7.63
N VAL A 104 -8.57 8.60 -6.60
CA VAL A 104 -7.26 9.01 -6.10
C VAL A 104 -7.23 8.95 -4.58
N VAL A 105 -6.15 8.40 -4.02
CA VAL A 105 -5.86 8.43 -2.59
C VAL A 105 -4.75 9.44 -2.35
N CYS A 106 -5.01 10.47 -1.54
CA CYS A 106 -4.06 11.56 -1.32
C CYS A 106 -3.77 11.83 0.16
N GLY A 107 -2.60 12.40 0.40
CA GLY A 107 -2.21 12.92 1.71
C GLY A 107 -2.78 14.32 1.99
N PRO A 108 -2.65 14.83 3.24
CA PRO A 108 -3.28 16.09 3.65
C PRO A 108 -2.84 17.29 2.82
N ASP A 109 -1.57 17.34 2.41
CA ASP A 109 -1.01 18.44 1.61
C ASP A 109 -1.51 18.45 0.15
N ARG A 110 -2.20 17.39 -0.29
CA ARG A 110 -2.69 17.22 -1.66
C ARG A 110 -4.20 17.38 -1.80
N VAL A 111 -4.94 17.43 -0.68
CA VAL A 111 -6.40 17.48 -0.66
C VAL A 111 -6.96 18.63 -1.51
N GLU A 112 -6.45 19.84 -1.30
CA GLU A 112 -6.94 21.03 -2.03
C GLU A 112 -6.70 20.91 -3.54
N GLY A 113 -5.58 20.29 -3.94
CA GLY A 113 -5.27 20.06 -5.35
C GLY A 113 -6.25 19.09 -6.02
N TRP A 114 -6.69 18.05 -5.30
CA TRP A 114 -7.58 17.01 -5.82
C TRP A 114 -9.08 17.34 -5.63
N ALA A 115 -9.44 18.27 -4.74
CA ALA A 115 -10.83 18.56 -4.43
C ALA A 115 -11.67 18.96 -5.65
N GLY A 116 -11.03 19.61 -6.65
CA GLY A 116 -11.69 19.98 -7.89
C GLY A 116 -12.11 18.81 -8.79
N GLU A 117 -11.48 17.65 -8.63
CA GLU A 117 -11.75 16.44 -9.41
C GLU A 117 -12.90 15.59 -8.80
N ALA A 118 -13.30 15.88 -7.57
CA ALA A 118 -14.29 15.09 -6.83
C ALA A 118 -15.64 14.79 -7.53
N PRO A 119 -16.13 15.60 -8.50
CA PRO A 119 -17.32 15.26 -9.27
C PRO A 119 -17.15 14.05 -10.20
N ASP A 120 -15.93 13.84 -10.72
CA ASP A 120 -15.65 12.84 -11.76
C ASP A 120 -14.71 11.73 -11.26
N THR A 121 -13.95 11.99 -10.21
CA THR A 121 -12.99 11.07 -9.59
C THR A 121 -13.28 10.90 -8.12
N ALA A 122 -13.35 9.69 -7.61
CA ALA A 122 -13.49 9.45 -6.16
C ALA A 122 -12.22 9.89 -5.42
N VAL A 123 -12.29 11.01 -4.69
CA VAL A 123 -11.14 11.53 -3.91
C VAL A 123 -11.20 11.02 -2.48
N LEU A 124 -10.15 10.25 -2.08
CA LEU A 124 -9.99 9.70 -0.74
C LEU A 124 -8.80 10.37 -0.05
N ALA A 125 -9.08 11.13 1.01
CA ALA A 125 -8.06 11.82 1.78
C ALA A 125 -7.64 11.03 3.02
N CYS A 126 -6.33 10.85 3.20
CA CYS A 126 -5.71 10.24 4.37
C CYS A 126 -5.12 11.33 5.25
N ALA A 127 -5.53 11.44 6.53
CA ALA A 127 -4.98 12.43 7.45
C ALA A 127 -3.51 12.15 7.83
N LEU A 128 -3.02 10.95 7.57
CA LEU A 128 -1.66 10.48 7.92
C LEU A 128 -1.32 10.67 9.41
N LEU A 129 -2.33 10.58 10.26
CA LEU A 129 -2.20 10.60 11.71
C LEU A 129 -2.06 9.17 12.26
N PRO A 130 -1.48 8.99 13.45
CA PRO A 130 -1.34 7.68 14.07
C PRO A 130 -2.65 6.89 14.08
N LEU A 131 -2.58 5.58 13.80
CA LEU A 131 -3.71 4.66 13.73
C LEU A 131 -4.73 4.95 12.60
N GLY A 132 -4.38 5.76 11.60
CA GLY A 132 -5.28 6.04 10.48
C GLY A 132 -6.56 6.77 10.89
N VAL A 133 -6.48 7.66 11.86
CA VAL A 133 -7.64 8.43 12.33
C VAL A 133 -8.01 9.53 11.33
N ARG A 134 -9.25 10.02 11.47
CA ARG A 134 -9.84 11.04 10.60
C ARG A 134 -9.19 12.42 10.73
N PHE A 135 -9.46 13.27 9.76
CA PHE A 135 -9.12 14.70 9.83
C PHE A 135 -9.83 15.37 11.01
N LYS A 136 -9.16 16.38 11.57
CA LYS A 136 -9.74 17.21 12.65
C LYS A 136 -10.68 18.27 12.09
N ASP A 137 -10.29 18.86 10.97
CA ASP A 137 -11.05 19.89 10.28
C ASP A 137 -11.87 19.29 9.14
N PRO A 138 -13.00 19.89 8.79
CA PRO A 138 -13.81 19.43 7.67
C PRO A 138 -13.04 19.42 6.35
N LEU A 139 -13.22 18.37 5.55
CA LEU A 139 -12.69 18.29 4.20
C LEU A 139 -13.56 19.06 3.20
N PRO A 140 -13.02 19.44 2.03
CA PRO A 140 -13.79 19.98 0.92
C PRO A 140 -14.95 19.06 0.53
N ALA A 141 -16.01 19.65 -0.01
CA ALA A 141 -17.19 18.88 -0.46
C ALA A 141 -16.80 17.84 -1.53
N GLY A 142 -17.31 16.62 -1.40
CA GLY A 142 -17.05 15.50 -2.31
C GLY A 142 -15.75 14.73 -2.02
N VAL A 143 -14.92 15.18 -1.07
CA VAL A 143 -13.73 14.45 -0.62
C VAL A 143 -14.10 13.50 0.52
N ASN A 144 -13.75 12.22 0.38
CA ASN A 144 -14.00 11.19 1.37
C ASN A 144 -12.85 11.13 2.39
N ASP A 145 -13.16 11.13 3.69
CA ASP A 145 -12.18 10.95 4.76
C ASP A 145 -11.96 9.46 5.00
N VAL A 146 -10.80 8.95 4.60
CA VAL A 146 -10.44 7.54 4.80
C VAL A 146 -10.53 7.15 6.28
N GLY A 147 -10.15 8.05 7.20
CA GLY A 147 -10.22 7.81 8.64
C GLY A 147 -11.65 7.72 9.20
N VAL A 148 -12.66 8.04 8.40
CA VAL A 148 -14.10 7.81 8.72
C VAL A 148 -14.57 6.54 8.05
N GLU A 149 -14.40 6.45 6.72
CA GLU A 149 -15.02 5.40 5.90
C GLU A 149 -14.42 4.01 6.13
N ILE A 150 -13.12 3.93 6.39
CA ILE A 150 -12.39 2.65 6.49
C ILE A 150 -12.85 1.78 7.68
N TRP A 151 -13.32 2.41 8.78
CA TRP A 151 -13.66 1.67 9.99
C TRP A 151 -14.97 0.88 9.89
N SER A 152 -15.88 1.27 8.99
CA SER A 152 -17.13 0.55 8.72
C SER A 152 -16.93 -0.67 7.82
N GLN A 153 -15.77 -0.79 7.16
CA GLN A 153 -15.51 -1.85 6.19
C GLN A 153 -15.12 -3.18 6.87
N PRO A 154 -15.46 -4.32 6.26
CA PRO A 154 -15.18 -5.65 6.81
C PRO A 154 -13.69 -5.98 6.75
N ASP A 155 -13.23 -6.85 7.67
CA ASP A 155 -11.85 -7.38 7.70
C ASP A 155 -11.59 -8.48 6.66
N ALA A 156 -12.54 -8.73 5.74
CA ALA A 156 -12.44 -9.69 4.66
C ALA A 156 -12.97 -9.09 3.37
N PHE A 157 -12.22 -9.26 2.28
CA PHE A 157 -12.59 -8.78 0.95
C PHE A 157 -12.35 -9.88 -0.09
N THR A 158 -13.30 -10.06 -0.98
CA THR A 158 -13.18 -10.95 -2.15
C THR A 158 -13.81 -10.25 -3.33
N PRO A 159 -13.05 -9.90 -4.38
CA PRO A 159 -13.60 -9.23 -5.54
C PRO A 159 -14.55 -10.14 -6.32
N TRP A 160 -15.61 -9.56 -6.89
CA TRP A 160 -16.56 -10.27 -7.75
C TRP A 160 -15.93 -10.76 -9.05
N ASP A 161 -15.00 -9.96 -9.60
CA ASP A 161 -14.19 -10.28 -10.78
C ASP A 161 -12.71 -10.30 -10.37
N PRO A 162 -12.19 -11.45 -9.90
CA PRO A 162 -10.83 -11.52 -9.39
C PRO A 162 -9.80 -11.31 -10.49
N PRO A 163 -8.73 -10.54 -10.22
CA PRO A 163 -7.66 -10.31 -11.18
C PRO A 163 -6.88 -11.58 -11.53
N THR A 164 -6.30 -11.56 -12.70
CA THR A 164 -5.38 -12.59 -13.21
C THR A 164 -3.95 -12.06 -13.28
N GLY A 165 -3.00 -12.92 -13.61
CA GLY A 165 -1.60 -12.51 -13.81
C GLY A 165 -1.39 -11.53 -14.96
N ASP A 166 -2.28 -11.53 -15.96
CA ASP A 166 -2.17 -10.70 -17.15
C ASP A 166 -2.71 -9.27 -16.94
N ASP A 167 -3.45 -9.03 -15.86
CA ASP A 167 -3.96 -7.70 -15.54
C ASP A 167 -2.85 -6.75 -15.14
N LEU A 168 -2.97 -5.49 -15.55
CA LEU A 168 -2.04 -4.45 -15.16
C LEU A 168 -2.12 -4.22 -13.65
N ALA A 169 -0.97 -4.24 -12.99
CA ALA A 169 -0.82 -3.87 -11.58
C ALA A 169 -0.40 -2.41 -11.43
N ILE A 170 0.47 -1.93 -12.36
CA ILE A 170 1.04 -0.58 -12.31
C ILE A 170 1.10 -0.01 -13.73
N ALA A 171 0.63 1.21 -13.90
CA ALA A 171 0.78 1.96 -15.15
C ALA A 171 2.24 2.40 -15.37
N PRO A 172 2.71 2.47 -16.63
CA PRO A 172 1.93 2.26 -17.84
C PRO A 172 1.82 0.81 -18.31
N GLY A 173 2.52 -0.17 -17.75
CA GLY A 173 2.56 -1.47 -18.41
C GLY A 173 3.07 -2.65 -17.60
N THR A 174 3.16 -2.58 -16.26
CA THR A 174 3.57 -3.74 -15.44
C THR A 174 2.35 -4.58 -15.06
N SER A 175 2.31 -5.85 -15.51
CA SER A 175 1.27 -6.79 -15.14
C SER A 175 1.48 -7.36 -13.72
N GLN A 176 0.44 -7.97 -13.15
CA GLN A 176 0.54 -8.66 -11.85
C GLN A 176 1.62 -9.75 -11.90
N ALA A 177 1.64 -10.58 -12.92
CA ALA A 177 2.63 -11.66 -13.04
C ALA A 177 4.07 -11.13 -13.15
N GLU A 178 4.29 -10.02 -13.85
CA GLU A 178 5.60 -9.36 -13.94
C GLU A 178 6.04 -8.82 -12.60
N LEU A 179 5.17 -8.06 -11.92
CA LEU A 179 5.45 -7.48 -10.61
C LEU A 179 5.91 -8.55 -9.60
N TRP A 180 5.15 -9.65 -9.51
CA TRP A 180 5.47 -10.70 -8.53
C TRP A 180 6.65 -11.58 -8.94
N ARG A 181 6.88 -11.76 -10.24
CA ARG A 181 8.09 -12.42 -10.74
C ARG A 181 9.34 -11.62 -10.41
N GLU A 182 9.33 -10.31 -10.61
CA GLU A 182 10.44 -9.42 -10.28
C GLU A 182 10.69 -9.39 -8.77
N ALA A 183 9.63 -9.26 -7.97
CA ALA A 183 9.73 -9.32 -6.51
C ALA A 183 10.29 -10.67 -6.01
N ALA A 184 9.95 -11.78 -6.66
CA ALA A 184 10.49 -13.09 -6.32
C ALA A 184 11.96 -13.25 -6.72
N ALA A 185 12.45 -12.52 -7.73
CA ALA A 185 13.83 -12.50 -8.18
C ALA A 185 14.70 -11.48 -7.41
N GLY A 186 14.13 -10.75 -6.46
CA GLY A 186 14.83 -9.76 -5.64
C GLY A 186 15.97 -10.35 -4.81
N THR A 187 16.81 -9.48 -4.26
CA THR A 187 18.06 -9.84 -3.59
C THR A 187 17.94 -10.06 -2.09
N LEU A 188 16.79 -9.76 -1.50
CA LEU A 188 16.55 -9.96 -0.07
C LEU A 188 16.62 -11.45 0.28
N VAL A 189 17.54 -11.81 1.17
CA VAL A 189 17.62 -13.18 1.67
C VAL A 189 16.32 -13.53 2.42
N GLY A 190 15.76 -14.69 2.12
CA GLY A 190 14.44 -15.13 2.59
C GLY A 190 14.20 -14.85 4.08
N GLY A 191 13.11 -14.18 4.39
CA GLY A 191 12.77 -13.75 5.74
C GLY A 191 13.51 -12.50 6.23
N GLY A 192 14.32 -11.85 5.39
CA GLY A 192 15.08 -10.64 5.74
C GLY A 192 14.18 -9.45 6.07
N ARG A 193 14.74 -8.49 6.83
CA ARG A 193 14.08 -7.24 7.22
C ARG A 193 14.73 -6.08 6.46
N LEU A 194 13.98 -5.48 5.56
CA LEU A 194 14.46 -4.44 4.65
C LEU A 194 14.16 -3.05 5.24
N LEU A 195 15.19 -2.25 5.48
CA LEU A 195 15.00 -0.83 5.82
C LEU A 195 14.98 0.00 4.53
N SER A 196 13.97 0.84 4.37
CA SER A 196 13.80 1.71 3.20
C SER A 196 13.35 3.11 3.60
N VAL A 197 13.82 4.11 2.88
CA VAL A 197 13.33 5.49 2.89
C VAL A 197 12.56 5.82 1.61
N ALA A 198 12.54 4.89 0.66
CA ALA A 198 11.83 5.04 -0.61
C ALA A 198 10.32 4.94 -0.40
N ASN A 199 9.57 5.65 -1.23
CA ASN A 199 8.11 5.53 -1.24
C ASN A 199 7.71 4.20 -1.91
N PRO A 200 7.01 3.28 -1.22
CA PRO A 200 6.58 2.02 -1.81
C PRO A 200 5.66 2.16 -3.02
N VAL A 201 5.03 3.32 -3.19
CA VAL A 201 4.14 3.59 -4.33
C VAL A 201 4.94 3.81 -5.61
N THR A 202 6.00 4.61 -5.55
CA THR A 202 6.87 4.91 -6.70
C THR A 202 8.00 3.90 -6.86
N GLU A 203 8.40 3.24 -5.78
CA GLU A 203 9.44 2.21 -5.72
C GLU A 203 8.89 0.90 -5.15
N PRO A 204 7.97 0.22 -5.88
CA PRO A 204 7.23 -0.93 -5.35
C PRO A 204 8.13 -2.10 -4.94
N ALA A 205 9.32 -2.24 -5.50
CA ALA A 205 10.30 -3.25 -5.10
C ALA A 205 10.63 -3.18 -3.60
N SER A 206 10.65 -1.97 -3.00
CA SER A 206 10.92 -1.77 -1.57
C SER A 206 9.93 -2.49 -0.65
N PHE A 207 8.72 -2.77 -1.14
CA PHE A 207 7.67 -3.49 -0.42
C PHE A 207 7.37 -4.88 -1.00
N CYS A 208 7.26 -5.00 -2.33
CA CYS A 208 6.91 -6.26 -2.98
C CYS A 208 7.96 -7.35 -2.75
N GLU A 209 9.25 -6.99 -2.72
CA GLU A 209 10.33 -7.94 -2.48
C GLU A 209 10.23 -8.57 -1.07
N PRO A 210 10.21 -7.81 0.05
CA PRO A 210 10.05 -8.41 1.37
C PRO A 210 8.72 -9.15 1.53
N LEU A 211 7.62 -8.66 0.95
CA LEU A 211 6.33 -9.35 0.97
C LEU A 211 6.43 -10.74 0.32
N THR A 212 7.07 -10.85 -0.84
CA THR A 212 7.19 -12.09 -1.61
C THR A 212 8.21 -13.06 -1.01
N GLN A 213 9.33 -12.54 -0.51
CA GLN A 213 10.45 -13.32 0.03
C GLN A 213 10.25 -13.78 1.49
N GLY A 214 9.09 -13.53 2.08
CA GLY A 214 8.83 -13.91 3.48
C GLY A 214 9.46 -12.98 4.51
N GLY A 215 9.91 -11.81 4.08
CA GLY A 215 10.54 -10.78 4.90
C GLY A 215 9.57 -9.73 5.46
N SER A 216 10.10 -8.57 5.81
CA SER A 216 9.36 -7.43 6.31
C SER A 216 10.02 -6.10 5.89
N LEU A 217 9.22 -5.05 5.80
CA LEU A 217 9.66 -3.68 5.51
C LEU A 217 9.76 -2.87 6.81
N VAL A 218 10.85 -2.14 6.99
CA VAL A 218 10.98 -1.00 7.91
C VAL A 218 11.00 0.26 7.06
N LEU A 219 9.88 0.95 6.99
CA LEU A 219 9.71 2.16 6.19
C LEU A 219 9.95 3.38 7.07
N VAL A 220 10.82 4.28 6.63
CA VAL A 220 11.16 5.50 7.38
C VAL A 220 10.84 6.74 6.53
N ALA A 221 9.85 7.51 6.97
CA ALA A 221 9.53 8.82 6.43
C ALA A 221 10.37 9.92 7.09
N ARG A 222 10.61 11.02 6.36
CA ARG A 222 11.32 12.22 6.84
C ARG A 222 12.64 11.87 7.54
N ALA A 223 13.41 11.01 6.89
CA ALA A 223 14.56 10.32 7.46
C ALA A 223 15.66 11.26 7.95
N VAL A 224 16.10 11.08 9.18
CA VAL A 224 17.28 11.72 9.77
C VAL A 224 18.38 10.66 9.87
N GLN A 225 19.56 10.91 9.29
CA GLN A 225 20.63 9.93 9.13
C GLN A 225 21.01 9.22 10.45
N GLN A 226 21.16 9.96 11.53
CA GLN A 226 21.53 9.38 12.84
C GLN A 226 20.45 8.44 13.38
N LEU A 227 19.16 8.76 13.14
CA LEU A 227 18.02 7.94 13.55
C LEU A 227 17.83 6.71 12.66
N LEU A 228 18.25 6.78 11.38
CA LEU A 228 18.24 5.62 10.47
C LEU A 228 19.15 4.49 10.97
N GLU A 229 20.34 4.81 11.44
CA GLU A 229 21.27 3.81 11.99
C GLU A 229 20.71 3.19 13.28
N ALA A 230 20.09 4.03 14.12
CA ALA A 230 19.41 3.54 15.33
C ALA A 230 18.23 2.62 14.99
N ALA A 231 17.38 3.01 14.02
CA ALA A 231 16.26 2.19 13.54
C ALA A 231 16.75 0.88 12.91
N TYR A 232 17.79 0.93 12.07
CA TYR A 232 18.39 -0.27 11.47
C TYR A 232 18.81 -1.29 12.53
N THR A 233 19.47 -0.82 13.57
CA THR A 233 19.96 -1.67 14.67
C THR A 233 18.80 -2.18 15.55
N ALA A 234 17.89 -1.28 15.95
CA ALA A 234 16.76 -1.60 16.84
C ALA A 234 15.80 -2.61 16.19
N GLU A 235 15.52 -2.44 14.91
CA GLU A 235 14.64 -3.32 14.14
C GLU A 235 15.36 -4.56 13.59
N ARG A 236 16.66 -4.70 13.85
CA ARG A 236 17.48 -5.81 13.35
C ARG A 236 17.34 -5.97 11.83
N ALA A 237 17.34 -4.86 11.11
CA ALA A 237 17.29 -4.87 9.67
C ALA A 237 18.51 -5.61 9.08
N THR A 238 18.29 -6.35 8.01
CA THR A 238 19.33 -7.19 7.38
C THR A 238 19.77 -6.65 6.02
N ALA A 239 19.00 -5.71 5.47
CA ALA A 239 19.28 -5.07 4.19
C ALA A 239 18.75 -3.63 4.17
N ARG A 240 19.18 -2.85 3.18
CA ARG A 240 18.71 -1.49 2.90
C ARG A 240 18.20 -1.40 1.46
N PHE A 241 17.23 -0.51 1.23
CA PHE A 241 16.75 -0.20 -0.10
C PHE A 241 16.79 1.33 -0.32
N PRO A 242 17.31 1.83 -1.46
CA PRO A 242 18.14 1.04 -2.39
C PRO A 242 19.43 0.55 -1.72
N ALA A 243 20.03 -0.47 -2.33
CA ALA A 243 21.23 -1.12 -1.81
C ALA A 243 22.47 -0.21 -1.94
#